data_5afa7d8c7a8bdb906f7d2def76e6821b
#
_entry.id   5afa7d8c7a8bdb906f7d2def76e6821b
#
_cell.length_a   1.000
_cell.length_b   1.000
_cell.length_c   1.000
_cell.angle_alpha   90.00
_cell.angle_beta   90.00
_cell.angle_gamma   90.00
#
_symmetry.space_group_name_H-M   'P 1'
#
loop_
_entity.id
_entity.type
_entity.pdbx_description
1 polymer ?
#
loop_
_entity_poly.entity_id
_entity_poly.type
_entity_poly.pdbx_seq_one_letter_code
_entity_poly.pdbx_strand_id
1 'polypeptide(L)'
;VLVSEDLTPSDTASLDRSKIMAIATETGGQTSHSVIMARASGVPAVVGVRSLTEGFSEGDTLLVDGFEGVVIINPSETTLFRYGKVGVRRKKLKSLVEEDAKEPAFTKDGQEFHLYANADTPEEVTAAMESACKGVGLFRTEALFLRKNEMPPEDVQYFHYRELVESANSLAVTIRTLDLGGDKVLNLGDREKESNPFMGFRAIRYCLRNPEIFILQLRAILRASAHGKVKIMFPMI
;
A
#
# COMPACT_ATOMS: atom_id res chain seq x y z
N VAL A 1 9.45 5.34 20.15
CA VAL A 1 9.32 4.05 19.44
C VAL A 1 8.13 3.32 20.03
N LEU A 2 7.28 2.75 19.15
CA LEU A 2 6.18 1.88 19.55
C LEU A 2 6.68 0.43 19.56
N VAL A 3 6.60 -0.23 20.69
CA VAL A 3 6.98 -1.63 20.87
C VAL A 3 5.77 -2.41 21.35
N SER A 4 5.48 -3.55 20.73
CA SER A 4 4.35 -4.42 21.07
C SER A 4 4.63 -5.86 20.66
N GLU A 5 3.93 -6.81 21.26
CA GLU A 5 3.91 -8.19 20.78
C GLU A 5 3.30 -8.27 19.37
N ASP A 6 2.13 -7.63 19.17
CA ASP A 6 1.47 -7.44 17.88
C ASP A 6 0.70 -6.11 17.86
N LEU A 7 0.32 -5.66 16.69
CA LEU A 7 -0.53 -4.47 16.51
C LEU A 7 -1.77 -4.84 15.70
N THR A 8 -2.91 -4.76 16.38
CA THR A 8 -4.20 -4.96 15.73
C THR A 8 -4.66 -3.69 14.99
N PRO A 9 -5.61 -3.79 14.05
CA PRO A 9 -6.21 -2.62 13.40
C PRO A 9 -6.84 -1.63 14.39
N SER A 10 -7.41 -2.13 15.50
CA SER A 10 -8.01 -1.31 16.55
C SER A 10 -6.97 -0.50 17.33
N ASP A 11 -5.82 -1.11 17.63
CA ASP A 11 -4.72 -0.42 18.29
C ASP A 11 -4.19 0.70 17.42
N THR A 12 -4.02 0.42 16.11
CA THR A 12 -3.48 1.39 15.17
C THR A 12 -4.42 2.58 14.91
N ALA A 13 -5.74 2.40 15.05
CA ALA A 13 -6.73 3.46 14.86
C ALA A 13 -6.71 4.51 15.98
N SER A 14 -6.29 4.12 17.19
CA SER A 14 -6.23 4.98 18.38
C SER A 14 -4.90 5.72 18.56
N LEU A 15 -3.88 5.38 17.79
CA LEU A 15 -2.53 5.92 17.92
C LEU A 15 -2.38 7.30 17.28
N ASP A 16 -1.75 8.21 18.00
CA ASP A 16 -1.30 9.49 17.44
C ASP A 16 -0.04 9.26 16.57
N ARG A 17 -0.26 9.14 15.29
CA ARG A 17 0.79 8.83 14.28
C ARG A 17 1.92 9.85 14.28
N SER A 18 1.66 11.10 14.66
CA SER A 18 2.69 12.15 14.67
C SER A 18 3.76 11.94 15.75
N LYS A 19 3.46 11.14 16.77
CA LYS A 19 4.37 10.83 17.89
C LYS A 19 5.17 9.54 17.68
N ILE A 20 4.85 8.77 16.64
CA ILE A 20 5.51 7.48 16.39
C ILE A 20 6.74 7.72 15.51
N MET A 21 7.92 7.47 16.04
CA MET A 21 9.19 7.59 15.33
C MET A 21 9.64 6.28 14.67
N ALA A 22 9.22 5.14 15.21
CA ALA A 22 9.52 3.80 14.71
C ALA A 22 8.56 2.78 15.32
N ILE A 23 8.44 1.61 14.68
CA ILE A 23 7.62 0.49 15.15
C ILE A 23 8.50 -0.76 15.24
N ALA A 24 8.36 -1.52 16.34
CA ALA A 24 8.98 -2.84 16.48
C ALA A 24 7.96 -3.81 17.09
N THR A 25 7.77 -4.99 16.49
CA THR A 25 6.85 -6.02 17.00
C THR A 25 7.50 -7.39 17.07
N GLU A 26 7.07 -8.22 18.03
CA GLU A 26 7.55 -9.61 18.16
C GLU A 26 6.97 -10.51 17.09
N THR A 27 5.72 -10.29 16.74
CA THR A 27 5.02 -11.04 15.71
C THR A 27 4.79 -10.20 14.46
N GLY A 28 4.28 -10.83 13.43
CA GLY A 28 3.96 -10.18 12.17
C GLY A 28 4.93 -10.50 11.05
N GLY A 29 4.49 -10.21 9.84
CA GLY A 29 5.24 -10.37 8.60
C GLY A 29 5.13 -9.12 7.73
N GLN A 30 5.70 -9.15 6.54
CA GLN A 30 5.73 -8.00 5.61
C GLN A 30 4.34 -7.47 5.21
N THR A 31 3.30 -8.26 5.40
CA THR A 31 1.89 -7.93 5.12
C THR A 31 1.07 -7.64 6.38
N SER A 32 1.70 -7.58 7.55
CA SER A 32 1.00 -7.28 8.80
C SER A 32 0.49 -5.84 8.86
N HIS A 33 -0.53 -5.57 9.67
CA HIS A 33 -1.09 -4.23 9.87
C HIS A 33 -0.07 -3.23 10.37
N SER A 34 0.87 -3.64 11.23
CA SER A 34 1.97 -2.83 11.72
C SER A 34 2.87 -2.32 10.59
N VAL A 35 3.18 -3.17 9.60
CA VAL A 35 3.99 -2.78 8.42
C VAL A 35 3.21 -1.84 7.50
N ILE A 36 1.92 -2.11 7.27
CA ILE A 36 1.06 -1.24 6.44
C ILE A 36 0.97 0.14 7.07
N MET A 37 0.76 0.21 8.40
CA MET A 37 0.70 1.49 9.12
C MET A 37 2.04 2.23 9.09
N ALA A 38 3.16 1.53 9.29
CA ALA A 38 4.49 2.12 9.24
C ALA A 38 4.78 2.75 7.87
N ARG A 39 4.44 2.03 6.79
CA ARG A 39 4.57 2.54 5.42
C ARG A 39 3.71 3.78 5.19
N ALA A 40 2.44 3.75 5.61
CA ALA A 40 1.53 4.89 5.48
C ALA A 40 1.99 6.11 6.30
N SER A 41 2.69 5.88 7.42
CA SER A 41 3.23 6.95 8.28
C SER A 41 4.66 7.35 7.91
N GLY A 42 5.31 6.67 6.97
CA GLY A 42 6.69 6.94 6.57
C GLY A 42 7.74 6.67 7.67
N VAL A 43 7.40 5.84 8.67
CA VAL A 43 8.30 5.51 9.80
C VAL A 43 8.94 4.13 9.62
N PRO A 44 10.19 3.93 10.11
CA PRO A 44 10.84 2.63 10.06
C PRO A 44 10.08 1.61 10.91
N ALA A 45 9.97 0.36 10.41
CA ALA A 45 9.38 -0.74 11.15
C ALA A 45 10.22 -2.02 11.03
N VAL A 46 10.30 -2.75 12.13
CA VAL A 46 10.88 -4.09 12.19
C VAL A 46 9.86 -5.00 12.88
N VAL A 47 9.52 -6.12 12.24
CA VAL A 47 8.54 -7.08 12.74
C VAL A 47 9.14 -8.47 12.87
N GLY A 48 8.58 -9.31 13.73
CA GLY A 48 9.10 -10.65 13.96
C GLY A 48 10.38 -10.70 14.84
N VAL A 49 10.56 -9.72 15.71
CA VAL A 49 11.71 -9.63 16.62
C VAL A 49 11.44 -10.47 17.87
N ARG A 50 12.04 -11.66 17.95
CA ARG A 50 11.81 -12.59 19.06
C ARG A 50 12.22 -11.98 20.41
N SER A 51 11.39 -12.20 21.43
CA SER A 51 11.61 -11.74 22.83
C SER A 51 11.91 -10.25 22.95
N LEU A 52 11.35 -9.43 22.07
CA LEU A 52 11.56 -7.98 22.10
C LEU A 52 11.01 -7.36 23.39
N THR A 53 9.81 -7.75 23.81
CA THR A 53 9.12 -7.21 24.97
C THR A 53 9.75 -7.63 26.29
N GLU A 54 10.48 -8.76 26.32
CA GLU A 54 11.22 -9.20 27.49
C GLU A 54 12.59 -8.49 27.62
N GLY A 55 13.13 -7.98 26.52
CA GLY A 55 14.49 -7.47 26.42
C GLY A 55 14.64 -5.98 26.68
N PHE A 56 13.55 -5.20 26.90
CA PHE A 56 13.62 -3.77 27.14
C PHE A 56 12.74 -3.31 28.30
N SER A 57 13.03 -2.13 28.83
CA SER A 57 12.28 -1.48 29.89
C SER A 57 11.85 -0.07 29.47
N GLU A 58 10.81 0.46 30.13
CA GLU A 58 10.41 1.84 29.90
C GLU A 58 11.57 2.80 30.24
N GLY A 59 11.88 3.70 29.30
CA GLY A 59 13.03 4.61 29.38
C GLY A 59 14.27 4.15 28.61
N ASP A 60 14.33 2.91 28.14
CA ASP A 60 15.42 2.45 27.29
C ASP A 60 15.46 3.19 25.94
N THR A 61 16.67 3.38 25.42
CA THR A 61 16.88 3.92 24.08
C THR A 61 16.85 2.81 23.07
N LEU A 62 15.99 2.94 22.06
CA LEU A 62 15.89 1.98 20.95
C LEU A 62 16.34 2.59 19.63
N LEU A 63 17.21 1.88 18.93
CA LEU A 63 17.55 2.15 17.53
C LEU A 63 16.85 1.12 16.65
N VAL A 64 16.04 1.60 15.71
CA VAL A 64 15.27 0.76 14.78
C VAL A 64 15.72 1.05 13.35
N ASP A 65 16.27 0.04 12.69
CA ASP A 65 16.63 0.09 11.28
C ASP A 65 15.70 -0.81 10.45
N GLY A 66 14.66 -0.22 9.87
CA GLY A 66 13.68 -0.93 9.04
C GLY A 66 14.24 -1.41 7.69
N PHE A 67 15.44 -0.98 7.27
CA PHE A 67 16.09 -1.47 6.05
C PHE A 67 16.84 -2.78 6.29
N GLU A 68 17.61 -2.83 7.39
CA GLU A 68 18.39 -4.02 7.75
C GLU A 68 17.58 -4.99 8.63
N GLY A 69 16.38 -4.60 9.09
CA GLY A 69 15.56 -5.41 9.98
C GLY A 69 16.17 -5.58 11.36
N VAL A 70 16.80 -4.53 11.90
CA VAL A 70 17.55 -4.56 13.15
C VAL A 70 16.93 -3.65 14.19
N VAL A 71 16.79 -4.15 15.42
CA VAL A 71 16.48 -3.39 16.63
C VAL A 71 17.64 -3.53 17.61
N ILE A 72 18.15 -2.41 18.12
CA ILE A 72 19.24 -2.38 19.10
C ILE A 72 18.74 -1.66 20.36
N ILE A 73 18.78 -2.35 21.48
CA ILE A 73 18.40 -1.81 22.78
C ILE A 73 19.65 -1.20 23.41
N ASN A 74 19.53 0.02 23.93
CA ASN A 74 20.60 0.78 24.58
C ASN A 74 21.90 0.81 23.73
N PRO A 75 21.82 1.31 22.47
CA PRO A 75 22.98 1.33 21.58
C PRO A 75 24.11 2.19 22.17
N SER A 76 25.36 1.70 22.03
CA SER A 76 26.55 2.46 22.42
C SER A 76 26.71 3.73 21.57
N GLU A 77 27.44 4.72 22.06
CA GLU A 77 27.74 5.97 21.31
C GLU A 77 28.40 5.68 19.96
N THR A 78 29.28 4.70 19.89
CA THR A 78 29.92 4.25 18.65
C THR A 78 28.91 3.67 17.66
N THR A 79 27.91 2.93 18.17
CA THR A 79 26.80 2.41 17.36
C THR A 79 25.91 3.54 16.83
N LEU A 80 25.53 4.47 17.70
CA LEU A 80 24.72 5.65 17.30
C LEU A 80 25.45 6.49 16.25
N PHE A 81 26.75 6.73 16.42
CA PHE A 81 27.55 7.46 15.45
C PHE A 81 27.60 6.77 14.08
N ARG A 82 27.80 5.43 14.07
CA ARG A 82 27.80 4.63 12.84
C ARG A 82 26.46 4.72 12.12
N TYR A 83 25.36 4.53 12.82
CA TYR A 83 24.01 4.61 12.24
C TYR A 83 23.62 6.02 11.85
N GLY A 84 24.08 7.04 12.57
CA GLY A 84 23.92 8.43 12.18
C GLY A 84 24.53 8.73 10.80
N LYS A 85 25.75 8.25 10.54
CA LYS A 85 26.39 8.36 9.21
C LYS A 85 25.60 7.62 8.11
N VAL A 86 25.10 6.43 8.41
CA VAL A 86 24.25 5.67 7.49
C VAL A 86 22.96 6.43 7.20
N GLY A 87 22.33 6.98 8.22
CA GLY A 87 21.11 7.81 8.07
C GLY A 87 21.29 9.01 7.18
N VAL A 88 22.39 9.78 7.38
CA VAL A 88 22.72 10.93 6.54
C VAL A 88 22.97 10.51 5.08
N ARG A 89 23.70 9.42 4.87
CA ARG A 89 23.95 8.90 3.52
C ARG A 89 22.65 8.43 2.84
N ARG A 90 21.77 7.74 3.58
CA ARG A 90 20.45 7.29 3.07
C ARG A 90 19.57 8.48 2.72
N LYS A 91 19.52 9.51 3.58
CA LYS A 91 18.75 10.74 3.33
C LYS A 91 19.24 11.45 2.05
N LYS A 92 20.55 11.57 1.87
CA LYS A 92 21.13 12.14 0.66
C LYS A 92 20.80 11.31 -0.58
N LEU A 93 20.89 9.97 -0.48
CA LEU A 93 20.52 9.08 -1.59
C LEU A 93 19.03 9.21 -1.93
N LYS A 94 18.17 9.28 -0.91
CA LYS A 94 16.73 9.46 -1.10
C LYS A 94 16.43 10.77 -1.84
N SER A 95 17.05 11.89 -1.45
CA SER A 95 16.84 13.17 -2.14
C SER A 95 17.32 13.14 -3.60
N LEU A 96 18.42 12.47 -3.90
CA LEU A 96 18.88 12.28 -5.29
C LEU A 96 17.89 11.46 -6.11
N VAL A 97 17.36 10.38 -5.53
CA VAL A 97 16.33 9.53 -6.18
C VAL A 97 15.02 10.32 -6.40
N GLU A 98 14.64 11.17 -5.45
CA GLU A 98 13.45 12.04 -5.58
C GLU A 98 13.64 13.12 -6.66
N GLU A 99 14.86 13.63 -6.84
CA GLU A 99 15.20 14.54 -7.96
C GLU A 99 15.16 13.78 -9.30
N ASP A 100 15.82 12.63 -9.39
CA ASP A 100 15.82 11.79 -10.60
C ASP A 100 14.41 11.33 -10.97
N ALA A 101 13.53 11.09 -9.99
CA ALA A 101 12.15 10.69 -10.24
C ALA A 101 11.29 11.76 -10.94
N LYS A 102 11.77 13.00 -11.02
CA LYS A 102 11.10 14.09 -11.74
C LYS A 102 11.51 14.14 -13.23
N GLU A 103 12.56 13.44 -13.59
CA GLU A 103 13.06 13.40 -14.95
C GLU A 103 12.43 12.25 -15.75
N PRO A 104 12.17 12.43 -17.06
CA PRO A 104 11.73 11.33 -17.93
C PRO A 104 12.75 10.20 -17.96
N ALA A 105 12.25 8.97 -18.00
CA ALA A 105 13.11 7.78 -18.07
C ALA A 105 13.51 7.46 -19.51
N PHE A 106 14.81 7.29 -19.72
CA PHE A 106 15.38 6.92 -21.01
C PHE A 106 16.25 5.66 -20.90
N THR A 107 16.26 4.84 -21.94
CA THR A 107 17.27 3.79 -22.08
C THR A 107 18.62 4.38 -22.49
N LYS A 108 19.68 3.58 -22.40
CA LYS A 108 21.03 4.01 -22.82
C LYS A 108 21.15 4.39 -24.30
N ASP A 109 20.28 3.85 -25.14
CA ASP A 109 20.17 4.15 -26.57
C ASP A 109 19.20 5.31 -26.87
N GLY A 110 18.70 6.00 -25.83
CA GLY A 110 17.89 7.21 -25.94
C GLY A 110 16.40 7.01 -26.16
N GLN A 111 15.89 5.79 -26.02
CA GLN A 111 14.45 5.54 -26.10
C GLN A 111 13.75 5.96 -24.80
N GLU A 112 12.71 6.80 -24.89
CA GLU A 112 11.90 7.18 -23.74
C GLU A 112 11.02 6.02 -23.26
N PHE A 113 11.04 5.81 -21.93
CA PHE A 113 10.13 4.88 -21.25
C PHE A 113 9.09 5.66 -20.45
N HIS A 114 7.83 5.30 -20.66
CA HIS A 114 6.74 5.86 -19.89
C HIS A 114 6.55 5.07 -18.59
N LEU A 115 6.79 5.71 -17.46
CA LEU A 115 6.56 5.17 -16.13
C LEU A 115 5.14 5.51 -15.67
N TYR A 116 4.47 4.55 -15.05
CA TYR A 116 3.15 4.69 -14.48
C TYR A 116 3.16 4.25 -13.02
N ALA A 117 2.44 4.97 -12.17
CA ALA A 117 2.34 4.63 -10.76
C ALA A 117 1.41 3.44 -10.52
N ASN A 118 1.72 2.65 -9.48
CA ASN A 118 0.75 1.77 -8.83
C ASN A 118 0.23 2.50 -7.60
N ALA A 119 -1.08 2.51 -7.39
CA ALA A 119 -1.71 3.16 -6.25
C ALA A 119 -2.92 2.36 -5.75
N ASP A 120 -3.17 2.48 -4.45
CA ASP A 120 -4.31 1.87 -3.76
C ASP A 120 -5.24 2.94 -3.16
N THR A 121 -4.75 4.19 -3.05
CA THR A 121 -5.51 5.32 -2.50
C THR A 121 -5.33 6.60 -3.34
N PRO A 122 -6.27 7.56 -3.27
CA PRO A 122 -6.14 8.85 -3.94
C PRO A 122 -4.92 9.67 -3.48
N GLU A 123 -4.52 9.54 -2.21
CA GLU A 123 -3.34 10.22 -1.65
C GLU A 123 -2.05 9.70 -2.30
N GLU A 124 -1.95 8.39 -2.52
CA GLU A 124 -0.82 7.80 -3.24
C GLU A 124 -0.77 8.27 -4.70
N VAL A 125 -1.93 8.46 -5.33
CA VAL A 125 -2.01 9.06 -6.66
C VAL A 125 -1.49 10.49 -6.64
N THR A 126 -1.94 11.31 -5.71
CA THR A 126 -1.45 12.70 -5.57
C THR A 126 0.07 12.75 -5.39
N ALA A 127 0.62 11.91 -4.51
CA ALA A 127 2.06 11.82 -4.31
C ALA A 127 2.81 11.36 -5.58
N ALA A 128 2.25 10.42 -6.35
CA ALA A 128 2.84 9.97 -7.60
C ALA A 128 2.87 11.06 -8.68
N MET A 129 1.89 11.99 -8.68
CA MET A 129 1.83 13.09 -9.65
C MET A 129 2.95 14.13 -9.44
N GLU A 130 3.65 14.11 -8.31
CA GLU A 130 4.84 14.93 -8.07
C GLU A 130 6.10 14.42 -8.81
N SER A 131 6.03 13.22 -9.38
CA SER A 131 7.10 12.61 -10.19
C SER A 131 6.86 12.75 -11.69
N ALA A 132 7.82 12.31 -12.52
CA ALA A 132 7.70 12.28 -13.99
C ALA A 132 6.78 11.15 -14.52
N CYS A 133 5.94 10.55 -13.68
CA CYS A 133 5.05 9.50 -14.14
C CYS A 133 4.00 10.03 -15.13
N LYS A 134 3.61 9.19 -16.08
CA LYS A 134 2.66 9.54 -17.16
C LYS A 134 1.20 9.20 -16.79
N GLY A 135 0.94 8.86 -15.52
CA GLY A 135 -0.36 8.53 -14.99
C GLY A 135 -0.34 7.34 -14.03
N VAL A 136 -1.52 6.82 -13.72
CA VAL A 136 -1.69 5.63 -12.88
C VAL A 136 -1.88 4.41 -13.78
N GLY A 137 -0.89 3.51 -13.76
CA GLY A 137 -0.90 2.27 -14.55
C GLY A 137 -1.74 1.17 -13.92
N LEU A 138 -1.87 1.20 -12.59
CA LEU A 138 -2.68 0.28 -11.84
C LEU A 138 -3.24 0.95 -10.58
N PHE A 139 -4.56 1.07 -10.53
CA PHE A 139 -5.29 1.35 -9.29
C PHE A 139 -6.04 0.10 -8.85
N ARG A 140 -5.73 -0.39 -7.65
CA ARG A 140 -6.36 -1.57 -7.06
C ARG A 140 -7.61 -1.17 -6.30
N THR A 141 -8.73 -1.83 -6.60
CA THR A 141 -10.04 -1.48 -6.04
C THR A 141 -10.41 -2.28 -4.79
N GLU A 142 -9.63 -3.30 -4.45
CA GLU A 142 -9.95 -4.29 -3.41
C GLU A 142 -10.12 -3.67 -2.02
N ALA A 143 -9.35 -2.62 -1.69
CA ALA A 143 -9.45 -1.93 -0.41
C ALA A 143 -10.86 -1.40 -0.12
N LEU A 144 -11.58 -0.98 -1.16
CA LEU A 144 -12.95 -0.47 -1.04
C LEU A 144 -13.93 -1.58 -0.63
N PHE A 145 -13.71 -2.80 -1.13
CA PHE A 145 -14.57 -3.95 -0.88
C PHE A 145 -14.27 -4.64 0.46
N LEU A 146 -13.03 -4.53 0.94
CA LEU A 146 -12.59 -5.18 2.19
C LEU A 146 -12.94 -4.37 3.45
N ARG A 147 -13.19 -3.05 3.34
CA ARG A 147 -13.41 -2.17 4.49
C ARG A 147 -14.59 -2.57 5.39
N LYS A 148 -15.69 -3.08 4.81
CA LYS A 148 -16.92 -3.44 5.55
C LYS A 148 -17.32 -4.89 5.38
N ASN A 149 -16.55 -5.70 4.67
CA ASN A 149 -16.90 -7.06 4.28
C ASN A 149 -18.26 -7.14 3.55
N GLU A 150 -18.66 -6.04 2.89
CA GLU A 150 -19.90 -5.89 2.14
C GLU A 150 -19.60 -5.26 0.78
N MET A 151 -20.48 -5.52 -0.19
CA MET A 151 -20.40 -4.90 -1.51
C MET A 151 -20.75 -3.42 -1.41
N PRO A 152 -19.82 -2.49 -1.74
CA PRO A 152 -20.14 -1.07 -1.70
C PRO A 152 -21.15 -0.70 -2.79
N PRO A 153 -22.17 0.10 -2.47
CA PRO A 153 -23.13 0.63 -3.46
C PRO A 153 -22.46 1.39 -4.60
N GLU A 154 -23.11 1.48 -5.75
CA GLU A 154 -22.59 2.19 -6.94
C GLU A 154 -22.12 3.61 -6.62
N ASP A 155 -22.90 4.37 -5.85
CA ASP A 155 -22.52 5.75 -5.52
C ASP A 155 -21.26 5.85 -4.65
N VAL A 156 -21.08 4.93 -3.70
CA VAL A 156 -19.85 4.85 -2.88
C VAL A 156 -18.64 4.57 -3.77
N GLN A 157 -18.77 3.63 -4.69
CA GLN A 157 -17.73 3.32 -5.66
C GLN A 157 -17.46 4.52 -6.59
N TYR A 158 -18.51 5.15 -7.09
CA TYR A 158 -18.39 6.32 -7.97
C TYR A 158 -17.65 7.48 -7.30
N PHE A 159 -18.00 7.86 -6.07
CA PHE A 159 -17.32 8.94 -5.37
C PHE A 159 -15.84 8.63 -5.15
N HIS A 160 -15.51 7.40 -4.80
CA HIS A 160 -14.13 6.97 -4.62
C HIS A 160 -13.33 7.02 -5.94
N TYR A 161 -13.90 6.52 -7.04
CA TYR A 161 -13.24 6.56 -8.35
C TYR A 161 -13.17 7.98 -8.92
N ARG A 162 -14.15 8.82 -8.64
CA ARG A 162 -14.11 10.24 -9.00
C ARG A 162 -12.95 10.95 -8.30
N GLU A 163 -12.84 10.82 -7.00
CA GLU A 163 -11.75 11.40 -6.21
C GLU A 163 -10.38 10.95 -6.75
N LEU A 164 -10.23 9.67 -7.03
CA LEU A 164 -9.05 9.10 -7.67
C LEU A 164 -8.72 9.77 -9.02
N VAL A 165 -9.71 9.92 -9.89
CA VAL A 165 -9.53 10.50 -11.24
C VAL A 165 -9.17 11.97 -11.15
N GLU A 166 -9.80 12.72 -10.25
CA GLU A 166 -9.52 14.14 -9.99
C GLU A 166 -8.09 14.30 -9.42
N SER A 167 -7.62 13.40 -8.54
CA SER A 167 -6.26 13.41 -7.98
C SER A 167 -5.16 13.17 -9.03
N ALA A 168 -5.49 12.56 -10.15
CA ALA A 168 -4.53 12.28 -11.22
C ALA A 168 -4.22 13.49 -12.13
N ASN A 169 -4.75 14.67 -11.83
CA ASN A 169 -4.42 15.94 -12.49
C ASN A 169 -4.42 15.84 -14.03
N SER A 170 -5.51 15.32 -14.62
CA SER A 170 -5.70 15.10 -16.08
C SER A 170 -4.86 14.00 -16.72
N LEU A 171 -4.00 13.32 -15.98
CA LEU A 171 -3.32 12.12 -16.45
C LEU A 171 -4.27 10.91 -16.46
N ALA A 172 -3.90 9.89 -17.23
CA ALA A 172 -4.74 8.71 -17.35
C ALA A 172 -4.63 7.81 -16.11
N VAL A 173 -5.77 7.27 -15.66
CA VAL A 173 -5.86 6.31 -14.55
C VAL A 173 -6.37 4.98 -15.08
N THR A 174 -5.63 3.90 -14.84
CA THR A 174 -6.08 2.54 -15.14
C THR A 174 -6.67 1.92 -13.88
N ILE A 175 -8.00 1.77 -13.85
CA ILE A 175 -8.73 1.17 -12.73
C ILE A 175 -8.88 -0.34 -13.02
N ARG A 176 -8.35 -1.16 -12.12
CA ARG A 176 -8.53 -2.60 -12.17
C ARG A 176 -9.90 -2.97 -11.60
N THR A 177 -10.70 -3.73 -12.35
CA THR A 177 -11.92 -4.30 -11.79
C THR A 177 -11.58 -5.30 -10.68
N LEU A 178 -12.57 -5.61 -9.85
CA LEU A 178 -12.45 -6.44 -8.66
C LEU A 178 -11.59 -7.69 -8.89
N ASP A 179 -10.53 -7.84 -8.10
CA ASP A 179 -9.66 -9.01 -8.08
C ASP A 179 -9.68 -9.68 -6.70
N LEU A 180 -10.88 -10.04 -6.26
CA LEU A 180 -11.10 -10.85 -5.07
C LEU A 180 -11.41 -12.30 -5.45
N GLY A 181 -11.00 -13.22 -4.62
CA GLY A 181 -11.20 -14.65 -4.79
C GLY A 181 -10.20 -15.47 -3.96
N GLY A 182 -10.37 -16.77 -3.94
CA GLY A 182 -9.54 -17.65 -3.13
C GLY A 182 -9.77 -17.46 -1.64
N ASP A 183 -8.71 -17.07 -0.94
CA ASP A 183 -8.68 -16.88 0.52
C ASP A 183 -9.31 -15.56 1.03
N LYS A 184 -9.59 -14.63 0.12
CA LYS A 184 -10.11 -13.28 0.44
C LYS A 184 -11.57 -13.09 0.05
N VAL A 185 -12.36 -14.14 0.00
CA VAL A 185 -13.78 -14.04 -0.39
C VAL A 185 -14.56 -13.42 0.77
N LEU A 186 -15.24 -12.31 0.47
CA LEU A 186 -16.41 -11.86 1.22
C LEU A 186 -17.29 -13.10 1.49
N ASN A 187 -17.81 -13.27 2.70
CA ASN A 187 -18.61 -14.43 3.18
C ASN A 187 -19.76 -14.83 2.23
N LEU A 188 -19.45 -15.31 1.06
CA LEU A 188 -20.39 -15.66 -0.03
C LEU A 188 -20.61 -17.17 -0.12
N GLY A 189 -20.87 -17.80 1.03
CA GLY A 189 -21.29 -19.20 1.12
C GLY A 189 -20.14 -20.22 1.10
N ASP A 190 -20.44 -21.40 1.63
CA ASP A 190 -19.55 -22.57 1.64
C ASP A 190 -19.07 -22.91 0.22
N ARG A 191 -17.80 -22.74 -0.05
CA ARG A 191 -17.15 -23.22 -1.27
C ARG A 191 -16.09 -24.25 -0.92
N GLU A 192 -16.04 -25.29 -1.71
CA GLU A 192 -14.96 -26.27 -1.67
C GLU A 192 -13.61 -25.56 -1.82
N LYS A 193 -12.65 -25.94 -0.99
CA LYS A 193 -11.29 -25.42 -1.08
C LYS A 193 -10.67 -25.81 -2.41
N GLU A 194 -10.40 -24.83 -3.24
CA GLU A 194 -9.71 -25.04 -4.51
C GLU A 194 -8.24 -25.46 -4.27
N SER A 195 -7.73 -26.34 -5.11
CA SER A 195 -6.34 -26.81 -5.02
C SER A 195 -5.33 -25.70 -5.30
N ASN A 196 -5.71 -24.71 -6.12
CA ASN A 196 -4.90 -23.53 -6.44
C ASN A 196 -5.76 -22.26 -6.47
N PRO A 197 -6.06 -21.66 -5.32
CA PRO A 197 -6.96 -20.50 -5.22
C PRO A 197 -6.46 -19.28 -5.98
N PHE A 198 -5.13 -19.12 -6.14
CA PHE A 198 -4.55 -17.98 -6.85
C PHE A 198 -4.85 -17.97 -8.35
N MET A 199 -5.00 -19.14 -8.96
CA MET A 199 -5.34 -19.32 -10.37
C MET A 199 -6.79 -19.79 -10.58
N GLY A 200 -7.54 -19.88 -9.51
CA GLY A 200 -8.89 -20.43 -9.47
C GLY A 200 -10.01 -19.43 -9.81
N PHE A 201 -11.12 -19.58 -9.10
CA PHE A 201 -12.33 -18.77 -9.30
C PHE A 201 -12.21 -17.41 -8.59
N ARG A 202 -11.64 -16.43 -9.31
CA ARG A 202 -11.43 -15.06 -8.85
C ARG A 202 -11.56 -14.07 -9.99
N ALA A 203 -11.47 -12.79 -9.67
CA ALA A 203 -11.36 -11.68 -10.62
C ALA A 203 -12.48 -11.69 -11.68
N ILE A 204 -12.13 -11.63 -12.95
CA ILE A 204 -13.12 -11.62 -14.06
C ILE A 204 -14.04 -12.84 -14.04
N ARG A 205 -13.53 -14.03 -13.64
CA ARG A 205 -14.33 -15.24 -13.55
C ARG A 205 -15.42 -15.11 -12.49
N TYR A 206 -15.08 -14.53 -11.34
CA TYR A 206 -16.04 -14.20 -10.28
C TYR A 206 -17.04 -13.13 -10.75
N CYS A 207 -16.56 -12.08 -11.37
CA CYS A 207 -17.38 -10.97 -11.87
C CYS A 207 -18.41 -11.43 -12.91
N LEU A 208 -18.03 -12.30 -13.84
CA LEU A 208 -18.94 -12.84 -14.86
C LEU A 208 -20.02 -13.78 -14.27
N ARG A 209 -19.73 -14.43 -13.15
CA ARG A 209 -20.71 -15.25 -12.43
C ARG A 209 -21.65 -14.44 -11.54
N ASN A 210 -21.26 -13.21 -11.18
CA ASN A 210 -22.03 -12.27 -10.36
C ASN A 210 -22.19 -10.95 -11.13
N PRO A 211 -22.97 -10.93 -12.21
CA PRO A 211 -23.04 -9.79 -13.13
C PRO A 211 -23.58 -8.53 -12.46
N GLU A 212 -24.43 -8.63 -11.47
CA GLU A 212 -24.95 -7.50 -10.69
C GLU A 212 -23.83 -6.70 -10.01
N ILE A 213 -22.84 -7.39 -9.41
CA ILE A 213 -21.66 -6.78 -8.78
C ILE A 213 -20.80 -6.10 -9.83
N PHE A 214 -20.56 -6.81 -10.93
CA PHE A 214 -19.69 -6.35 -11.99
C PHE A 214 -20.27 -5.12 -12.70
N ILE A 215 -21.59 -5.12 -12.99
CA ILE A 215 -22.28 -4.01 -13.62
C ILE A 215 -22.24 -2.77 -12.74
N LEU A 216 -22.47 -2.89 -11.42
CA LEU A 216 -22.38 -1.76 -10.49
C LEU A 216 -20.99 -1.13 -10.51
N GLN A 217 -19.92 -1.95 -10.48
CA GLN A 217 -18.56 -1.45 -10.56
C GLN A 217 -18.27 -0.76 -11.88
N LEU A 218 -18.63 -1.38 -13.01
CA LEU A 218 -18.42 -0.78 -14.34
C LEU A 218 -19.16 0.54 -14.49
N ARG A 219 -20.41 0.64 -14.01
CA ARG A 219 -21.18 1.87 -14.04
C ARG A 219 -20.52 2.97 -13.22
N ALA A 220 -20.05 2.65 -12.01
CA ALA A 220 -19.33 3.58 -11.16
C ALA A 220 -18.05 4.11 -11.83
N ILE A 221 -17.28 3.24 -12.47
CA ILE A 221 -16.07 3.61 -13.23
C ILE A 221 -16.42 4.49 -14.43
N LEU A 222 -17.45 4.13 -15.20
CA LEU A 222 -17.89 4.90 -16.36
C LEU A 222 -18.43 6.30 -15.94
N ARG A 223 -19.15 6.41 -14.84
CA ARG A 223 -19.56 7.70 -14.28
C ARG A 223 -18.34 8.55 -13.89
N ALA A 224 -17.34 7.94 -13.25
CA ALA A 224 -16.12 8.63 -12.87
C ALA A 224 -15.31 9.12 -14.08
N SER A 225 -15.40 8.45 -15.23
CA SER A 225 -14.69 8.85 -16.45
C SER A 225 -15.16 10.22 -17.02
N ALA A 226 -16.28 10.75 -16.56
CA ALA A 226 -16.70 12.13 -16.89
C ALA A 226 -15.76 13.19 -16.28
N HIS A 227 -14.94 12.83 -15.28
CA HIS A 227 -14.05 13.72 -14.56
C HIS A 227 -12.58 13.63 -15.01
N GLY A 228 -12.25 12.74 -15.95
CA GLY A 228 -10.89 12.61 -16.49
C GLY A 228 -10.68 11.34 -17.30
N LYS A 229 -9.42 11.07 -17.65
CA LYS A 229 -9.05 9.94 -18.53
C LYS A 229 -9.00 8.64 -17.76
N VAL A 230 -9.93 7.74 -18.01
CA VAL A 230 -10.01 6.43 -17.36
C VAL A 230 -9.76 5.31 -18.37
N LYS A 231 -8.98 4.33 -17.95
CA LYS A 231 -8.83 3.03 -18.60
C LYS A 231 -9.32 1.95 -17.63
N ILE A 232 -9.90 0.88 -18.15
CA ILE A 232 -10.36 -0.25 -17.34
C ILE A 232 -9.44 -1.44 -17.60
N MET A 233 -8.94 -2.07 -16.55
CA MET A 233 -8.19 -3.32 -16.63
C MET A 233 -9.06 -4.46 -16.10
N PHE A 234 -9.21 -5.51 -16.87
CA PHE A 234 -9.84 -6.75 -16.47
C PHE A 234 -8.78 -7.77 -16.08
N PRO A 235 -8.67 -8.13 -14.79
CA PRO A 235 -7.66 -9.10 -14.34
C PRO A 235 -8.07 -10.54 -14.66
N MET A 236 -7.08 -11.41 -14.87
CA MET A 236 -7.26 -12.86 -15.03
C MET A 236 -8.02 -13.28 -16.30
N ILE A 237 -7.86 -12.55 -17.40
CA ILE A 237 -8.40 -12.94 -18.70
C ILE A 237 -7.68 -14.18 -19.23
#